data_8e3d64a9aff01e2b98462ef3f0151a8a
#
_entry.id   8e3d64a9aff01e2b98462ef3f0151a8a
#
_cell.length_a   1.000
_cell.length_b   1.000
_cell.length_c   1.000
_cell.angle_alpha   90.00
_cell.angle_beta   90.00
_cell.angle_gamma   90.00
#
_symmetry.space_group_name_H-M   'P 1'
#
loop_
_entity.id
_entity.type
_entity.pdbx_description
1 polymer ?
#
loop_
_entity_poly.entity_id
_entity_poly.type
_entity_poly.pdbx_seq_one_letter_code
_entity_poly.pdbx_strand_id
1 'polypeptide(L)'
;TETCHAAFDMKLEKLAEAHHKIPSHSIIKTPDQIAGIKESAKINVAVLDYIGEHIHEGMNTAEIDKIVYDMTTSMGGIPAPLNYEGYPYSVCTSVNEQVCHGFPSKDVILKDGDIINVDCSTILNGYFSDSSRMYCIGNVSPEKKKLVEVTKECVELGLKEVKPWGFLGDMGQAVHDHAFANGYTCLLYTSPSPRDRSVS
;
A
#
# COMPACT_ATOMS: atom_id res chain seq x y z
N THR A 1 26.64 -4.42 21.58
CA THR A 1 26.07 -3.38 20.67
C THR A 1 27.07 -2.96 19.60
N GLU A 2 28.34 -2.65 19.92
CA GLU A 2 29.35 -2.26 18.92
C GLU A 2 29.71 -3.38 17.94
N THR A 3 29.80 -4.62 18.41
CA THR A 3 30.07 -5.80 17.56
C THR A 3 28.93 -6.06 16.53
N CYS A 4 27.68 -5.71 16.85
CA CYS A 4 26.56 -5.89 15.96
C CYS A 4 26.56 -4.84 14.82
N HIS A 5 26.95 -3.60 15.12
CA HIS A 5 27.11 -2.54 14.11
C HIS A 5 28.26 -2.86 13.15
N ALA A 6 29.42 -3.27 13.67
CA ALA A 6 30.57 -3.63 12.84
C ALA A 6 30.25 -4.80 11.88
N ALA A 7 29.56 -5.83 12.35
CA ALA A 7 29.13 -6.94 11.49
C ALA A 7 28.11 -6.52 10.42
N PHE A 8 27.24 -5.57 10.76
CA PHE A 8 26.29 -4.99 9.82
C PHE A 8 27.01 -4.19 8.71
N ASP A 9 27.94 -3.32 9.11
CA ASP A 9 28.69 -2.48 8.17
C ASP A 9 29.56 -3.33 7.23
N MET A 10 30.27 -4.34 7.74
CA MET A 10 31.04 -5.29 6.93
C MET A 10 30.18 -6.03 5.88
N LYS A 11 28.93 -6.33 6.21
CA LYS A 11 28.03 -6.98 5.26
C LYS A 11 27.54 -6.01 4.17
N LEU A 12 27.30 -4.76 4.53
CA LEU A 12 26.98 -3.72 3.55
C LEU A 12 28.13 -3.45 2.58
N GLU A 13 29.38 -3.40 3.09
CA GLU A 13 30.58 -3.24 2.26
C GLU A 13 30.70 -4.36 1.21
N LYS A 14 30.54 -5.62 1.63
CA LYS A 14 30.57 -6.78 0.72
C LYS A 14 29.48 -6.72 -0.36
N LEU A 15 28.28 -6.25 0.00
CA LEU A 15 27.20 -6.06 -0.97
C LEU A 15 27.51 -4.92 -1.94
N ALA A 16 28.12 -3.83 -1.46
CA ALA A 16 28.56 -2.73 -2.30
C ALA A 16 29.67 -3.16 -3.28
N GLU A 17 30.67 -3.94 -2.80
CA GLU A 17 31.72 -4.55 -3.65
C GLU A 17 31.14 -5.47 -4.72
N ALA A 18 30.03 -6.16 -4.42
CA ALA A 18 29.28 -6.97 -5.38
C ALA A 18 28.33 -6.15 -6.27
N HIS A 19 28.49 -4.83 -6.31
CA HIS A 19 27.70 -3.89 -7.11
C HIS A 19 26.19 -3.85 -6.79
N HIS A 20 25.77 -4.27 -5.59
CA HIS A 20 24.41 -4.10 -5.12
C HIS A 20 24.16 -2.64 -4.68
N LYS A 21 22.96 -2.13 -4.95
CA LYS A 21 22.55 -0.84 -4.39
C LYS A 21 22.30 -0.97 -2.89
N ILE A 22 23.05 -0.21 -2.12
CA ILE A 22 22.91 -0.16 -0.68
C ILE A 22 22.03 1.04 -0.33
N PRO A 23 20.92 0.84 0.41
CA PRO A 23 20.10 1.94 0.88
C PRO A 23 20.86 2.80 1.87
N SER A 24 20.57 4.11 1.87
CA SER A 24 21.13 5.03 2.87
C SER A 24 20.71 4.60 4.28
N HIS A 25 21.62 4.72 5.24
CA HIS A 25 21.32 4.48 6.67
C HIS A 25 20.12 5.31 7.16
N SER A 26 19.85 6.46 6.56
CA SER A 26 18.71 7.32 6.92
C SER A 26 17.35 6.69 6.69
N ILE A 27 17.24 5.65 5.84
CA ILE A 27 15.98 4.95 5.59
C ILE A 27 15.76 3.75 6.51
N ILE A 28 16.81 3.32 7.26
CA ILE A 28 16.70 2.25 8.23
C ILE A 28 16.03 2.80 9.49
N LYS A 29 14.87 2.25 9.82
CA LYS A 29 14.06 2.73 10.95
C LYS A 29 14.55 2.18 12.28
N THR A 30 14.59 3.04 13.30
CA THR A 30 14.83 2.64 14.68
C THR A 30 13.60 1.91 15.27
N PRO A 31 13.76 1.16 16.38
CA PRO A 31 12.63 0.54 17.07
C PRO A 31 11.51 1.54 17.43
N ASP A 32 11.86 2.75 17.88
CA ASP A 32 10.90 3.78 18.26
C ASP A 32 10.15 4.31 17.03
N GLN A 33 10.84 4.49 15.89
CA GLN A 33 10.21 4.87 14.63
C GLN A 33 9.25 3.78 14.14
N ILE A 34 9.65 2.51 14.24
CA ILE A 34 8.77 1.37 13.90
C ILE A 34 7.54 1.35 14.81
N ALA A 35 7.69 1.60 16.11
CA ALA A 35 6.58 1.69 17.04
C ALA A 35 5.62 2.83 16.65
N GLY A 36 6.14 4.01 16.33
CA GLY A 36 5.32 5.15 15.86
C GLY A 36 4.56 4.86 14.56
N ILE A 37 5.21 4.21 13.59
CA ILE A 37 4.57 3.79 12.33
C ILE A 37 3.44 2.78 12.61
N LYS A 38 3.65 1.84 13.53
CA LYS A 38 2.62 0.87 13.92
C LYS A 38 1.41 1.52 14.58
N GLU A 39 1.62 2.55 15.41
CA GLU A 39 0.50 3.28 16.01
C GLU A 39 -0.30 4.06 14.94
N SER A 40 0.37 4.70 13.99
CA SER A 40 -0.29 5.31 12.84
C SER A 40 -1.08 4.28 12.01
N ALA A 41 -0.50 3.10 11.76
CA ALA A 41 -1.14 2.03 10.99
C ALA A 41 -2.42 1.50 11.64
N LYS A 42 -2.54 1.54 12.97
CA LYS A 42 -3.78 1.13 13.66
C LYS A 42 -4.98 1.99 13.24
N ILE A 43 -4.75 3.27 12.98
CA ILE A 43 -5.80 4.17 12.48
C ILE A 43 -6.25 3.73 11.10
N ASN A 44 -5.31 3.51 10.16
CA ASN A 44 -5.65 3.02 8.81
C ASN A 44 -6.45 1.73 8.85
N VAL A 45 -6.03 0.76 9.67
CA VAL A 45 -6.73 -0.53 9.81
C VAL A 45 -8.15 -0.31 10.31
N ALA A 46 -8.32 0.48 11.37
CA ALA A 46 -9.65 0.77 11.94
C ALA A 46 -10.57 1.47 10.93
N VAL A 47 -10.04 2.42 10.16
CA VAL A 47 -10.80 3.13 9.12
C VAL A 47 -11.22 2.16 8.01
N LEU A 48 -10.30 1.34 7.51
CA LEU A 48 -10.60 0.38 6.44
C LEU A 48 -11.56 -0.71 6.91
N ASP A 49 -11.46 -1.17 8.16
CA ASP A 49 -12.41 -2.13 8.74
C ASP A 49 -13.81 -1.51 8.82
N TYR A 50 -13.93 -0.30 9.34
CA TYR A 50 -15.20 0.42 9.41
C TYR A 50 -15.84 0.63 8.03
N ILE A 51 -15.04 1.03 7.03
CA ILE A 51 -15.53 1.15 5.66
C ILE A 51 -16.06 -0.19 5.16
N GLY A 52 -15.34 -1.31 5.42
CA GLY A 52 -15.77 -2.64 5.02
C GLY A 52 -17.11 -3.08 5.60
N GLU A 53 -17.46 -2.59 6.80
CA GLU A 53 -18.74 -2.87 7.46
C GLU A 53 -19.90 -1.99 6.94
N HIS A 54 -19.58 -0.84 6.33
CA HIS A 54 -20.59 0.17 6.00
C HIS A 54 -20.70 0.47 4.50
N ILE A 55 -19.72 0.07 3.69
CA ILE A 55 -19.75 0.31 2.25
C ILE A 55 -20.86 -0.50 1.59
N HIS A 56 -21.64 0.13 0.73
CA HIS A 56 -22.79 -0.49 0.10
C HIS A 56 -23.13 0.15 -1.26
N GLU A 57 -23.95 -0.53 -2.04
CA GLU A 57 -24.55 0.02 -3.25
C GLU A 57 -25.33 1.29 -2.94
N GLY A 58 -25.20 2.31 -3.80
CA GLY A 58 -25.82 3.63 -3.64
C GLY A 58 -25.00 4.64 -2.86
N MET A 59 -23.94 4.20 -2.12
CA MET A 59 -23.00 5.13 -1.48
C MET A 59 -22.17 5.84 -2.57
N ASN A 60 -21.97 7.15 -2.44
CA ASN A 60 -21.05 7.87 -3.31
C ASN A 60 -19.65 7.95 -2.68
N THR A 61 -18.62 8.11 -3.50
CA THR A 61 -17.23 8.07 -3.01
C THR A 61 -16.85 9.28 -2.15
N ALA A 62 -17.59 10.41 -2.23
CA ALA A 62 -17.41 11.54 -1.31
C ALA A 62 -17.89 11.22 0.12
N GLU A 63 -18.83 10.28 0.30
CA GLU A 63 -19.19 9.79 1.64
C GLU A 63 -18.06 8.97 2.25
N ILE A 64 -17.34 8.19 1.44
CA ILE A 64 -16.14 7.46 1.88
C ILE A 64 -15.05 8.44 2.33
N ASP A 65 -14.81 9.50 1.58
CA ASP A 65 -13.87 10.57 1.94
C ASP A 65 -14.21 11.19 3.30
N LYS A 66 -15.50 11.49 3.51
CA LYS A 66 -15.97 12.03 4.79
C LYS A 66 -15.74 11.05 5.93
N ILE A 67 -16.02 9.76 5.76
CA ILE A 67 -15.77 8.73 6.78
C ILE A 67 -14.28 8.68 7.12
N VAL A 68 -13.40 8.65 6.11
CA VAL A 68 -11.94 8.63 6.32
C VAL A 68 -11.49 9.86 7.09
N TYR A 69 -11.94 11.05 6.71
CA TYR A 69 -11.60 12.29 7.41
C TYR A 69 -12.05 12.27 8.87
N ASP A 70 -13.34 12.00 9.10
CA ASP A 70 -13.92 12.05 10.43
C ASP A 70 -13.28 11.02 11.38
N MET A 71 -13.10 9.79 10.92
CA MET A 71 -12.50 8.75 11.75
C MET A 71 -11.02 9.00 12.02
N THR A 72 -10.24 9.33 10.99
CA THR A 72 -8.80 9.59 11.14
C THR A 72 -8.57 10.73 12.12
N THR A 73 -9.32 11.83 11.99
CA THR A 73 -9.18 13.00 12.86
C THR A 73 -9.69 12.74 14.29
N SER A 74 -10.77 11.98 14.45
CA SER A 74 -11.28 11.59 15.78
C SER A 74 -10.31 10.73 16.58
N MET A 75 -9.45 9.97 15.88
CA MET A 75 -8.39 9.15 16.48
C MET A 75 -7.06 9.91 16.63
N GLY A 76 -7.05 11.22 16.38
CA GLY A 76 -5.88 12.10 16.51
C GLY A 76 -4.90 12.05 15.36
N GLY A 77 -5.23 11.35 14.27
CA GLY A 77 -4.45 11.31 13.03
C GLY A 77 -4.80 12.47 12.09
N ILE A 78 -3.98 12.61 11.05
CA ILE A 78 -4.20 13.53 9.93
C ILE A 78 -4.21 12.69 8.66
N PRO A 79 -5.24 12.77 7.80
CA PRO A 79 -5.19 12.15 6.48
C PRO A 79 -4.02 12.71 5.67
N ALA A 80 -3.05 11.87 5.33
CA ALA A 80 -1.81 12.32 4.69
C ALA A 80 -2.02 12.90 3.28
N PRO A 81 -2.98 12.43 2.46
CA PRO A 81 -3.23 13.02 1.14
C PRO A 81 -3.78 14.44 1.21
N LEU A 82 -4.52 14.78 2.26
CA LEU A 82 -5.23 16.05 2.34
C LEU A 82 -4.27 17.25 2.30
N ASN A 83 -4.45 18.10 1.32
CA ASN A 83 -3.62 19.27 1.02
C ASN A 83 -2.19 18.95 0.54
N TYR A 84 -1.84 17.67 0.33
CA TYR A 84 -0.57 17.30 -0.28
C TYR A 84 -0.57 17.70 -1.76
N GLU A 85 0.35 18.58 -2.16
CA GLU A 85 0.43 19.12 -3.53
C GLU A 85 -0.91 19.66 -4.08
N GLY A 86 -1.78 20.14 -3.20
CA GLY A 86 -3.10 20.66 -3.57
C GLY A 86 -4.21 19.62 -3.71
N TYR A 87 -3.96 18.35 -3.32
CA TYR A 87 -5.00 17.32 -3.31
C TYR A 87 -6.06 17.63 -2.24
N PRO A 88 -7.35 17.77 -2.62
CA PRO A 88 -8.36 18.31 -1.70
C PRO A 88 -9.09 17.27 -0.85
N TYR A 89 -8.72 15.98 -0.95
CA TYR A 89 -9.42 14.87 -0.30
C TYR A 89 -8.54 14.13 0.70
N SER A 90 -9.17 13.34 1.57
CA SER A 90 -8.53 12.57 2.64
C SER A 90 -8.11 11.16 2.23
N VAL A 91 -8.57 10.70 1.07
CA VAL A 91 -8.45 9.32 0.59
C VAL A 91 -8.43 9.29 -0.94
N CYS A 92 -7.85 8.25 -1.53
CA CYS A 92 -8.09 7.94 -2.94
C CYS A 92 -9.12 6.80 -3.05
N THR A 93 -10.07 6.96 -3.99
CA THR A 93 -11.14 5.98 -4.25
C THR A 93 -11.14 5.62 -5.74
N SER A 94 -10.73 4.40 -6.06
CA SER A 94 -10.58 3.96 -7.45
C SER A 94 -11.58 2.87 -7.77
N VAL A 95 -12.56 3.16 -8.62
CA VAL A 95 -13.68 2.28 -8.96
C VAL A 95 -13.42 1.60 -10.31
N ASN A 96 -13.59 0.28 -10.35
CA ASN A 96 -13.48 -0.56 -11.54
C ASN A 96 -12.17 -0.36 -12.32
N GLU A 97 -12.22 0.26 -13.51
CA GLU A 97 -11.08 0.49 -14.40
C GLU A 97 -10.10 1.58 -13.92
N GLN A 98 -10.45 2.33 -12.90
CA GLN A 98 -9.50 3.28 -12.29
C GLN A 98 -8.42 2.51 -11.54
N VAL A 99 -7.20 2.57 -12.04
CA VAL A 99 -6.07 1.79 -11.47
C VAL A 99 -5.66 2.30 -10.09
N CYS A 100 -5.53 3.63 -9.94
CA CYS A 100 -5.15 4.28 -8.69
C CYS A 100 -5.50 5.77 -8.70
N HIS A 101 -5.40 6.43 -7.54
CA HIS A 101 -5.57 7.87 -7.33
C HIS A 101 -6.90 8.43 -7.83
N GLY A 102 -7.97 7.63 -7.81
CA GLY A 102 -9.32 8.11 -8.10
C GLY A 102 -9.76 9.17 -7.08
N PHE A 103 -10.38 10.25 -7.57
CA PHE A 103 -10.86 11.35 -6.74
C PHE A 103 -12.25 11.03 -6.18
N PRO A 104 -12.45 11.16 -4.86
CA PRO A 104 -13.78 11.10 -4.28
C PRO A 104 -14.73 12.12 -4.92
N SER A 105 -15.95 11.68 -5.23
CA SER A 105 -16.95 12.54 -5.88
C SER A 105 -18.36 12.15 -5.46
N LYS A 106 -19.26 13.14 -5.40
CA LYS A 106 -20.69 12.92 -5.20
C LYS A 106 -21.35 12.29 -6.43
N ASP A 107 -20.73 12.42 -7.60
CA ASP A 107 -21.26 11.92 -8.86
C ASP A 107 -20.85 10.45 -9.12
N VAL A 108 -19.85 9.94 -8.39
CA VAL A 108 -19.41 8.55 -8.47
C VAL A 108 -20.14 7.74 -7.40
N ILE A 109 -21.25 7.12 -7.82
CA ILE A 109 -22.12 6.30 -6.97
C ILE A 109 -21.82 4.83 -7.21
N LEU A 110 -21.54 4.09 -6.13
CA LEU A 110 -21.28 2.65 -6.18
C LEU A 110 -22.52 1.86 -6.60
N LYS A 111 -22.33 0.88 -7.47
CA LYS A 111 -23.39 0.05 -8.04
C LYS A 111 -23.14 -1.43 -7.73
N ASP A 112 -24.20 -2.22 -7.79
CA ASP A 112 -24.09 -3.68 -7.77
C ASP A 112 -23.11 -4.17 -8.85
N GLY A 113 -22.16 -4.98 -8.45
CA GLY A 113 -21.10 -5.49 -9.33
C GLY A 113 -19.83 -4.62 -9.44
N ASP A 114 -19.75 -3.50 -8.75
CA ASP A 114 -18.54 -2.69 -8.70
C ASP A 114 -17.48 -3.30 -7.76
N ILE A 115 -16.22 -3.04 -8.10
CA ILE A 115 -15.09 -3.18 -7.20
C ILE A 115 -14.49 -1.81 -6.95
N ILE A 116 -14.04 -1.53 -5.73
CA ILE A 116 -13.44 -0.25 -5.38
C ILE A 116 -12.20 -0.48 -4.52
N ASN A 117 -11.11 0.19 -4.87
CA ASN A 117 -9.96 0.36 -3.99
C ASN A 117 -10.13 1.63 -3.16
N VAL A 118 -10.01 1.49 -1.85
CA VAL A 118 -9.95 2.61 -0.90
C VAL A 118 -8.55 2.67 -0.33
N ASP A 119 -7.84 3.76 -0.58
CA ASP A 119 -6.41 3.92 -0.28
C ASP A 119 -6.22 5.05 0.74
N CYS A 120 -5.89 4.63 1.97
CA CYS A 120 -5.80 5.50 3.15
C CYS A 120 -4.34 5.65 3.58
N SER A 121 -3.90 6.89 3.73
CA SER A 121 -2.62 7.22 4.36
C SER A 121 -2.85 8.14 5.56
N THR A 122 -2.20 7.86 6.68
CA THR A 122 -2.37 8.60 7.92
C THR A 122 -1.04 9.10 8.47
N ILE A 123 -1.04 10.30 9.03
CA ILE A 123 0.05 10.85 9.83
C ILE A 123 -0.40 10.88 11.29
N LEU A 124 0.36 10.23 12.17
CA LEU A 124 0.18 10.32 13.62
C LEU A 124 1.51 10.65 14.27
N ASN A 125 1.57 11.78 15.00
CA ASN A 125 2.79 12.24 15.68
C ASN A 125 4.04 12.30 14.76
N GLY A 126 3.85 12.65 13.48
CA GLY A 126 4.90 12.71 12.47
C GLY A 126 5.27 11.35 11.82
N TYR A 127 4.62 10.26 12.20
CA TYR A 127 4.80 8.94 11.59
C TYR A 127 3.72 8.66 10.56
N PHE A 128 4.14 8.22 9.39
CA PHE A 128 3.26 7.89 8.27
C PHE A 128 2.92 6.41 8.27
N SER A 129 1.68 6.10 7.96
CA SER A 129 1.23 4.77 7.57
C SER A 129 0.42 4.86 6.29
N ASP A 130 0.46 3.80 5.49
CA ASP A 130 -0.19 3.71 4.20
C ASP A 130 -0.73 2.30 3.99
N SER A 131 -1.99 2.19 3.59
CA SER A 131 -2.62 0.91 3.27
C SER A 131 -3.89 1.10 2.47
N SER A 132 -4.15 0.14 1.59
CA SER A 132 -5.37 0.12 0.81
C SER A 132 -6.11 -1.20 0.93
N ARG A 133 -7.41 -1.18 0.61
CA ARG A 133 -8.24 -2.38 0.56
C ARG A 133 -9.21 -2.33 -0.60
N MET A 134 -9.39 -3.50 -1.24
CA MET A 134 -10.44 -3.70 -2.23
C MET A 134 -11.74 -4.13 -1.57
N TYR A 135 -12.84 -3.54 -2.02
CA TYR A 135 -14.19 -3.95 -1.64
C TYR A 135 -15.00 -4.34 -2.86
N CYS A 136 -15.78 -5.40 -2.71
CA CYS A 136 -16.72 -5.88 -3.73
C CYS A 136 -18.13 -5.43 -3.35
N ILE A 137 -18.83 -4.76 -4.24
CA ILE A 137 -20.17 -4.22 -3.99
C ILE A 137 -21.21 -5.17 -4.60
N GLY A 138 -22.01 -5.79 -3.74
CA GLY A 138 -23.08 -6.69 -4.17
C GLY A 138 -22.61 -7.89 -4.99
N ASN A 139 -23.23 -8.13 -6.15
CA ASN A 139 -23.01 -9.28 -7.02
C ASN A 139 -21.90 -9.04 -8.05
N VAL A 140 -20.67 -9.08 -7.62
CA VAL A 140 -19.49 -8.87 -8.49
C VAL A 140 -19.25 -10.08 -9.39
N SER A 141 -18.90 -9.84 -10.65
CA SER A 141 -18.63 -10.90 -11.64
C SER A 141 -17.46 -11.81 -11.21
N PRO A 142 -17.43 -13.08 -11.68
CA PRO A 142 -16.34 -13.99 -11.36
C PRO A 142 -14.95 -13.47 -11.76
N GLU A 143 -14.86 -12.75 -12.90
CA GLU A 143 -13.60 -12.18 -13.37
C GLU A 143 -13.08 -11.10 -12.42
N LYS A 144 -13.95 -10.18 -11.96
CA LYS A 144 -13.58 -9.14 -11.01
C LYS A 144 -13.21 -9.74 -9.64
N LYS A 145 -13.96 -10.74 -9.16
CA LYS A 145 -13.64 -11.46 -7.93
C LYS A 145 -12.26 -12.11 -8.02
N LYS A 146 -12.00 -12.83 -9.12
CA LYS A 146 -10.69 -13.44 -9.37
C LYS A 146 -9.57 -12.41 -9.37
N LEU A 147 -9.77 -11.24 -9.99
CA LEU A 147 -8.78 -10.16 -9.99
C LEU A 147 -8.47 -9.70 -8.56
N VAL A 148 -9.48 -9.47 -7.74
CA VAL A 148 -9.31 -9.05 -6.34
C VAL A 148 -8.58 -10.12 -5.53
N GLU A 149 -8.95 -11.39 -5.66
CA GLU A 149 -8.33 -12.52 -4.96
C GLU A 149 -6.86 -12.68 -5.36
N VAL A 150 -6.56 -12.73 -6.66
CA VAL A 150 -5.18 -12.86 -7.15
C VAL A 150 -4.32 -11.67 -6.72
N THR A 151 -4.87 -10.45 -6.72
CA THR A 151 -4.14 -9.26 -6.25
C THR A 151 -3.82 -9.37 -4.75
N LYS A 152 -4.76 -9.85 -3.94
CA LYS A 152 -4.52 -10.11 -2.52
C LYS A 152 -3.44 -11.17 -2.31
N GLU A 153 -3.50 -12.27 -3.05
CA GLU A 153 -2.47 -13.32 -3.02
C GLU A 153 -1.10 -12.78 -3.41
N CYS A 154 -1.03 -11.88 -4.42
CA CYS A 154 0.21 -11.20 -4.81
C CYS A 154 0.84 -10.46 -3.64
N VAL A 155 0.05 -9.70 -2.87
CA VAL A 155 0.54 -8.98 -1.67
C VAL A 155 1.10 -9.97 -0.64
N GLU A 156 0.35 -11.04 -0.35
CA GLU A 156 0.77 -12.06 0.63
C GLU A 156 2.04 -12.78 0.21
N LEU A 157 2.18 -13.12 -1.06
CA LEU A 157 3.38 -13.76 -1.61
C LEU A 157 4.58 -12.82 -1.61
N GLY A 158 4.37 -11.57 -2.03
CA GLY A 158 5.41 -10.55 -1.99
C GLY A 158 5.94 -10.33 -0.57
N LEU A 159 5.06 -10.26 0.43
CA LEU A 159 5.45 -10.10 1.84
C LEU A 159 6.23 -11.31 2.37
N LYS A 160 5.96 -12.54 1.92
CA LYS A 160 6.71 -13.73 2.30
C LYS A 160 8.17 -13.70 1.83
N GLU A 161 8.45 -12.97 0.74
CA GLU A 161 9.82 -12.80 0.24
C GLU A 161 10.60 -11.69 0.96
N VAL A 162 9.94 -10.87 1.78
CA VAL A 162 10.62 -9.86 2.59
C VAL A 162 11.38 -10.52 3.75
N LYS A 163 12.67 -10.69 3.57
CA LYS A 163 13.57 -11.36 4.51
C LYS A 163 14.75 -10.45 4.85
N PRO A 164 15.31 -10.55 6.06
CA PRO A 164 16.56 -9.84 6.37
C PRO A 164 17.63 -10.16 5.32
N TRP A 165 18.23 -9.12 4.75
CA TRP A 165 19.26 -9.21 3.71
C TRP A 165 18.78 -9.76 2.35
N GLY A 166 17.47 -9.88 2.13
CA GLY A 166 16.88 -10.14 0.84
C GLY A 166 16.88 -8.90 -0.06
N PHE A 167 16.53 -9.07 -1.31
CA PHE A 167 16.46 -7.96 -2.26
C PHE A 167 15.01 -7.50 -2.44
N LEU A 168 14.83 -6.21 -2.61
CA LEU A 168 13.50 -5.65 -2.91
C LEU A 168 12.90 -6.27 -4.20
N GLY A 169 13.77 -6.60 -5.16
CA GLY A 169 13.38 -7.26 -6.40
C GLY A 169 12.77 -8.66 -6.20
N ASP A 170 13.10 -9.36 -5.10
CA ASP A 170 12.53 -10.69 -4.83
C ASP A 170 11.03 -10.59 -4.55
N MET A 171 10.61 -9.56 -3.80
CA MET A 171 9.20 -9.26 -3.59
C MET A 171 8.49 -8.95 -4.91
N GLY A 172 9.08 -8.07 -5.73
CA GLY A 172 8.50 -7.71 -7.04
C GLY A 172 8.41 -8.91 -7.99
N GLN A 173 9.40 -9.79 -7.99
CA GLN A 173 9.40 -11.00 -8.81
C GLN A 173 8.29 -11.97 -8.39
N ALA A 174 8.11 -12.22 -7.09
CA ALA A 174 7.05 -13.09 -6.59
C ALA A 174 5.65 -12.58 -6.98
N VAL A 175 5.42 -11.28 -6.86
CA VAL A 175 4.16 -10.63 -7.29
C VAL A 175 3.97 -10.79 -8.80
N HIS A 176 5.00 -10.52 -9.61
CA HIS A 176 4.94 -10.65 -11.06
C HIS A 176 4.61 -12.07 -11.50
N ASP A 177 5.33 -13.06 -10.98
CA ASP A 177 5.18 -14.46 -11.38
C ASP A 177 3.78 -14.97 -11.06
N HIS A 178 3.24 -14.61 -9.88
CA HIS A 178 1.89 -15.02 -9.51
C HIS A 178 0.82 -14.33 -10.38
N ALA A 179 0.93 -13.03 -10.62
CA ALA A 179 0.01 -12.31 -11.49
C ALA A 179 0.03 -12.89 -12.91
N PHE A 180 1.22 -13.11 -13.47
CA PHE A 180 1.40 -13.65 -14.82
C PHE A 180 0.84 -15.07 -14.96
N ALA A 181 1.10 -15.95 -13.99
CA ALA A 181 0.55 -17.31 -13.96
C ALA A 181 -0.99 -17.33 -13.94
N ASN A 182 -1.62 -16.27 -13.44
CA ASN A 182 -3.08 -16.11 -13.43
C ASN A 182 -3.64 -15.33 -14.62
N GLY A 183 -2.79 -14.94 -15.59
CA GLY A 183 -3.17 -14.23 -16.80
C GLY A 183 -3.28 -12.72 -16.65
N TYR A 184 -2.66 -12.15 -15.61
CA TYR A 184 -2.63 -10.71 -15.34
C TYR A 184 -1.23 -10.13 -15.57
N THR A 185 -1.18 -8.82 -15.84
CA THR A 185 0.07 -8.05 -15.85
C THR A 185 0.19 -7.25 -14.56
N CYS A 186 1.42 -6.98 -14.12
CA CYS A 186 1.67 -6.23 -12.89
C CYS A 186 2.33 -4.89 -13.19
N LEU A 187 1.82 -3.81 -12.60
CA LEU A 187 2.42 -2.48 -12.71
C LEU A 187 3.82 -2.39 -12.08
N LEU A 188 4.13 -3.28 -11.13
CA LEU A 188 5.49 -3.38 -10.55
C LEU A 188 6.56 -3.74 -11.57
N TYR A 189 6.18 -4.31 -12.72
CA TYR A 189 7.11 -4.60 -13.81
C TYR A 189 7.72 -3.33 -14.42
N THR A 190 7.01 -2.21 -14.37
CA THR A 190 7.48 -0.91 -14.83
C THR A 190 8.25 -0.14 -13.77
N SER A 191 8.21 -0.58 -12.50
CA SER A 191 9.01 0.02 -11.44
C SER A 191 10.46 -0.45 -11.56
N PRO A 192 11.44 0.46 -11.55
CA PRO A 192 12.83 0.08 -11.67
C PRO A 192 13.25 -0.76 -10.45
N SER A 193 13.28 -2.07 -10.63
CA SER A 193 13.83 -3.02 -9.66
C SER A 193 15.32 -2.74 -9.45
N PRO A 194 15.87 -2.93 -8.23
CA PRO A 194 17.31 -2.95 -8.02
C PRO A 194 18.04 -3.95 -8.92
N ARG A 195 17.38 -5.04 -9.38
CA ARG A 195 17.92 -5.96 -10.39
C ARG A 195 18.01 -5.34 -11.76
N ASP A 196 17.01 -4.56 -12.18
CA ASP A 196 16.95 -4.01 -13.55
C ASP A 196 17.92 -2.84 -13.73
N ARG A 197 18.39 -2.23 -12.64
CA ARG A 197 19.35 -1.12 -12.70
C ARG A 197 20.82 -1.57 -12.71
N SER A 198 21.09 -2.87 -12.61
CA SER A 198 22.45 -3.41 -12.75
C SER A 198 22.85 -3.62 -14.21
N VAL A 199 22.01 -3.28 -15.17
CA VAL A 199 22.19 -3.54 -16.63
C VAL A 199 22.26 -2.24 -17.43
N SER A 200 22.62 -1.12 -16.81
CA SER A 200 22.91 0.14 -17.53
C SER A 200 24.23 0.74 -17.13
#